data_ae7aab2baec0101d694fe84a82468090
#
_entry.id   ae7aab2baec0101d694fe84a82468090
#
_cell.length_a   1.000
_cell.length_b   1.000
_cell.length_c   1.000
_cell.angle_alpha   90.00
_cell.angle_beta   90.00
_cell.angle_gamma   90.00
#
_symmetry.space_group_name_H-M   'P 1'
#
loop_
_entity.id
_entity.type
_entity.pdbx_description
1 polymer ?
#
loop_
_entity_poly.entity_id
_entity_poly.type
_entity_poly.pdbx_seq_one_letter_code
_entity_poly.pdbx_strand_id
1 'polypeptide(L)'
;MERILIIEDSKVVQAQLEDILREEYLLSLTDDGAAGIAAALEEPPGLILLDVYLPGIDGYEVCRRLKEDERTREVPVIFITSLGAEREKVRGFEAGADDYIVKPFYPGELRARIGLHLASRREKRLAVEIEKLKLLRELAVALSHELNNPLTSLFGLLHLAGRETPDDGTQLRRHLAEIRAELEKVRFIVEKLATASRVAKTDYLLGEEMLDLREI
;
A
#
# COMPACT_ATOMS: atom_id res chain seq x y z
N MET A 1 -15.72 -7.51 6.53
CA MET A 1 -16.60 -6.97 5.47
C MET A 1 -15.93 -5.74 4.89
N GLU A 2 -15.99 -5.54 3.57
CA GLU A 2 -15.48 -4.31 2.94
C GLU A 2 -16.40 -3.13 3.26
N ARG A 3 -15.81 -1.92 3.42
CA ARG A 3 -16.56 -0.71 3.69
C ARG A 3 -16.86 0.02 2.38
N ILE A 4 -18.12 0.44 2.20
CA ILE A 4 -18.58 1.28 1.09
C ILE A 4 -19.03 2.62 1.66
N LEU A 5 -18.50 3.71 1.12
CA LEU A 5 -18.99 5.06 1.39
C LEU A 5 -20.01 5.43 0.33
N ILE A 6 -21.18 5.89 0.77
CA ILE A 6 -22.28 6.37 -0.08
C ILE A 6 -22.40 7.88 0.12
N ILE A 7 -22.22 8.64 -0.95
CA ILE A 7 -22.35 10.11 -0.97
C ILE A 7 -23.55 10.44 -1.84
N GLU A 8 -24.69 10.70 -1.21
CA GLU A 8 -25.99 10.85 -1.86
C GLU A 8 -26.89 11.72 -0.98
N ASP A 9 -27.50 12.77 -1.51
CA ASP A 9 -28.36 13.68 -0.74
C ASP A 9 -29.79 13.17 -0.56
N SER A 10 -30.28 12.33 -1.47
CA SER A 10 -31.60 11.75 -1.42
C SER A 10 -31.73 10.64 -0.37
N LYS A 11 -32.42 10.90 0.72
CA LYS A 11 -32.69 9.88 1.77
C LYS A 11 -33.40 8.64 1.23
N VAL A 12 -34.18 8.78 0.16
CA VAL A 12 -34.88 7.64 -0.49
C VAL A 12 -33.87 6.75 -1.19
N VAL A 13 -32.93 7.34 -1.91
CA VAL A 13 -31.86 6.59 -2.61
C VAL A 13 -30.90 5.97 -1.61
N GLN A 14 -30.53 6.70 -0.54
CA GLN A 14 -29.72 6.14 0.54
C GLN A 14 -30.38 4.88 1.12
N ALA A 15 -31.68 4.95 1.49
CA ALA A 15 -32.40 3.82 2.05
C ALA A 15 -32.47 2.62 1.09
N GLN A 16 -32.64 2.88 -0.22
CA GLN A 16 -32.60 1.81 -1.23
C GLN A 16 -31.24 1.15 -1.32
N LEU A 17 -30.14 1.93 -1.31
CA LEU A 17 -28.79 1.42 -1.34
C LEU A 17 -28.45 0.62 -0.08
N GLU A 18 -28.87 1.13 1.10
CA GLU A 18 -28.73 0.40 2.36
C GLU A 18 -29.45 -0.95 2.33
N ASP A 19 -30.69 -0.98 1.88
CA ASP A 19 -31.47 -2.23 1.83
C ASP A 19 -30.83 -3.28 0.90
N ILE A 20 -30.21 -2.82 -0.20
CA ILE A 20 -29.55 -3.71 -1.16
C ILE A 20 -28.20 -4.23 -0.63
N LEU A 21 -27.44 -3.41 0.12
CA LEU A 21 -26.00 -3.65 0.36
C LEU A 21 -25.64 -4.01 1.81
N ARG A 22 -26.48 -3.71 2.80
CA ARG A 22 -26.18 -3.86 4.24
C ARG A 22 -25.85 -5.28 4.70
N GLU A 23 -26.31 -6.30 3.98
CA GLU A 23 -26.03 -7.69 4.33
C GLU A 23 -24.60 -8.13 3.93
N GLU A 24 -24.02 -7.46 2.93
CA GLU A 24 -22.73 -7.83 2.34
C GLU A 24 -21.59 -6.87 2.70
N TYR A 25 -21.90 -5.60 3.02
CA TYR A 25 -20.93 -4.52 3.19
C TYR A 25 -21.18 -3.70 4.46
N LEU A 26 -20.12 -3.07 4.99
CA LEU A 26 -20.23 -2.02 5.99
C LEU A 26 -20.49 -0.70 5.27
N LEU A 27 -21.60 -0.03 5.60
CA LEU A 27 -22.00 1.18 4.90
C LEU A 27 -21.74 2.43 5.75
N SER A 28 -21.14 3.44 5.13
CA SER A 28 -21.05 4.80 5.65
C SER A 28 -21.82 5.72 4.69
N LEU A 29 -22.67 6.61 5.23
CA LEU A 29 -23.51 7.47 4.43
C LEU A 29 -23.22 8.94 4.74
N THR A 30 -23.12 9.75 3.70
CA THR A 30 -23.06 11.21 3.80
C THR A 30 -24.05 11.83 2.80
N ASP A 31 -24.54 13.02 3.10
CA ASP A 31 -25.57 13.72 2.29
C ASP A 31 -25.00 14.93 1.53
N ASP A 32 -23.73 15.20 1.68
CA ASP A 32 -23.03 16.24 0.93
C ASP A 32 -21.59 15.81 0.55
N GLY A 33 -21.04 16.46 -0.48
CA GLY A 33 -19.74 16.12 -1.01
C GLY A 33 -18.58 16.46 -0.07
N ALA A 34 -18.67 17.50 0.74
CA ALA A 34 -17.61 17.90 1.66
C ALA A 34 -17.48 16.90 2.81
N ALA A 35 -18.63 16.50 3.40
CA ALA A 35 -18.67 15.45 4.41
C ALA A 35 -18.18 14.10 3.84
N GLY A 36 -18.54 13.79 2.59
CA GLY A 36 -18.06 12.59 1.90
C GLY A 36 -16.56 12.54 1.73
N ILE A 37 -15.94 13.65 1.28
CA ILE A 37 -14.47 13.76 1.19
C ILE A 37 -13.84 13.58 2.57
N ALA A 38 -14.33 14.29 3.59
CA ALA A 38 -13.79 14.21 4.94
C ALA A 38 -13.83 12.75 5.47
N ALA A 39 -14.98 12.07 5.33
CA ALA A 39 -15.14 10.68 5.75
C ALA A 39 -14.21 9.72 5.00
N ALA A 40 -14.02 9.93 3.67
CA ALA A 40 -13.11 9.11 2.87
C ALA A 40 -11.64 9.30 3.26
N LEU A 41 -11.25 10.52 3.65
CA LEU A 41 -9.88 10.85 4.06
C LEU A 41 -9.56 10.40 5.48
N GLU A 42 -10.53 10.42 6.39
CA GLU A 42 -10.39 9.92 7.76
C GLU A 42 -10.21 8.40 7.77
N GLU A 43 -11.04 7.69 7.04
CA GLU A 43 -10.95 6.23 6.92
C GLU A 43 -11.24 5.80 5.48
N PRO A 44 -10.21 5.58 4.63
CA PRO A 44 -10.38 5.24 3.22
C PRO A 44 -11.25 3.99 3.00
N PRO A 45 -12.39 4.09 2.28
CA PRO A 45 -13.28 2.96 2.07
C PRO A 45 -12.76 1.97 1.03
N GLY A 46 -13.40 0.80 0.93
CA GLY A 46 -13.19 -0.16 -0.15
C GLY A 46 -13.62 0.37 -1.50
N LEU A 47 -14.77 1.10 -1.53
CA LEU A 47 -15.38 1.66 -2.73
C LEU A 47 -16.25 2.86 -2.33
N ILE A 48 -16.43 3.81 -3.25
CA ILE A 48 -17.31 4.98 -3.10
C ILE A 48 -18.42 4.91 -4.13
N LEU A 49 -19.67 5.00 -3.67
CA LEU A 49 -20.84 5.28 -4.49
C LEU A 49 -21.15 6.77 -4.38
N LEU A 50 -21.17 7.48 -5.50
CA LEU A 50 -21.21 8.94 -5.52
C LEU A 50 -22.29 9.46 -6.45
N ASP A 51 -23.24 10.26 -5.93
CA ASP A 51 -24.14 10.99 -6.82
C ASP A 51 -23.40 12.16 -7.50
N VAL A 52 -23.76 12.40 -8.74
CA VAL A 52 -23.31 13.56 -9.50
C VAL A 52 -23.91 14.85 -8.97
N TYR A 53 -25.19 14.83 -8.61
CA TYR A 53 -25.93 15.99 -8.13
C TYR A 53 -25.94 16.04 -6.61
N LEU A 54 -25.03 16.79 -6.05
CA LEU A 54 -24.91 17.01 -4.61
C LEU A 54 -25.07 18.48 -4.27
N PRO A 55 -25.57 18.82 -3.08
CA PRO A 55 -25.58 20.19 -2.62
C PRO A 55 -24.13 20.70 -2.38
N GLY A 56 -23.90 21.95 -2.74
CA GLY A 56 -22.61 22.62 -2.53
C GLY A 56 -21.60 22.33 -3.62
N ILE A 57 -20.87 21.24 -3.51
CA ILE A 57 -19.89 20.80 -4.53
C ILE A 57 -20.45 19.64 -5.35
N ASP A 58 -20.32 19.70 -6.68
CA ASP A 58 -20.81 18.63 -7.55
C ASP A 58 -19.97 17.34 -7.41
N GLY A 59 -20.59 16.19 -7.75
CA GLY A 59 -19.93 14.90 -7.63
C GLY A 59 -18.66 14.77 -8.48
N TYR A 60 -18.55 15.48 -9.60
CA TYR A 60 -17.32 15.48 -10.42
C TYR A 60 -16.15 16.12 -9.68
N GLU A 61 -16.41 17.22 -8.96
CA GLU A 61 -15.39 17.87 -8.14
C GLU A 61 -15.01 17.00 -6.94
N VAL A 62 -16.00 16.35 -6.30
CA VAL A 62 -15.74 15.36 -5.22
C VAL A 62 -14.82 14.25 -5.74
N CYS A 63 -15.15 13.68 -6.90
CA CYS A 63 -14.33 12.61 -7.52
C CYS A 63 -12.90 13.07 -7.78
N ARG A 64 -12.69 14.25 -8.39
CA ARG A 64 -11.36 14.79 -8.66
C ARG A 64 -10.53 14.93 -7.39
N ARG A 65 -11.08 15.55 -6.33
CA ARG A 65 -10.39 15.71 -5.04
C ARG A 65 -10.00 14.37 -4.40
N LEU A 66 -10.90 13.38 -4.48
CA LEU A 66 -10.62 12.03 -3.99
C LEU A 66 -9.51 11.34 -4.80
N LYS A 67 -9.44 11.58 -6.11
CA LYS A 67 -8.40 11.00 -6.98
C LYS A 67 -7.05 11.75 -6.93
N GLU A 68 -7.04 12.98 -6.47
CA GLU A 68 -5.81 13.77 -6.24
C GLU A 68 -5.12 13.43 -4.92
N ASP A 69 -5.85 12.98 -3.88
CA ASP A 69 -5.28 12.64 -2.58
C ASP A 69 -4.71 11.21 -2.58
N GLU A 70 -3.48 11.06 -2.10
CA GLU A 70 -2.76 9.77 -2.07
C GLU A 70 -3.48 8.66 -1.29
N ARG A 71 -4.25 9.02 -0.26
CA ARG A 71 -5.00 8.06 0.58
C ARG A 71 -6.21 7.46 -0.13
N THR A 72 -6.80 8.20 -1.06
CA THR A 72 -8.08 7.85 -1.70
C THR A 72 -8.00 7.65 -3.21
N ARG A 73 -6.91 8.05 -3.87
CA ARG A 73 -6.76 7.93 -5.33
C ARG A 73 -6.98 6.52 -5.88
N GLU A 74 -6.61 5.48 -5.10
CA GLU A 74 -6.77 4.08 -5.49
C GLU A 74 -8.14 3.50 -5.08
N VAL A 75 -9.01 4.30 -4.43
CA VAL A 75 -10.36 3.88 -4.09
C VAL A 75 -11.22 3.98 -5.35
N PRO A 76 -11.89 2.88 -5.77
CA PRO A 76 -12.81 2.95 -6.90
C PRO A 76 -14.01 3.83 -6.57
N VAL A 77 -14.34 4.72 -7.51
CA VAL A 77 -15.49 5.61 -7.47
C VAL A 77 -16.47 5.21 -8.55
N ILE A 78 -17.69 4.85 -8.17
CA ILE A 78 -18.81 4.56 -9.07
C ILE A 78 -19.83 5.66 -8.95
N PHE A 79 -20.09 6.36 -10.04
CA PHE A 79 -21.19 7.33 -10.06
C PHE A 79 -22.54 6.64 -10.08
N ILE A 80 -23.47 7.16 -9.28
CA ILE A 80 -24.90 6.82 -9.36
C ILE A 80 -25.64 8.07 -9.80
N THR A 81 -26.16 8.09 -11.02
CA THR A 81 -26.69 9.31 -11.63
C THR A 81 -28.01 9.07 -12.35
N SER A 82 -28.88 10.08 -12.36
CA SER A 82 -30.09 10.10 -13.19
C SER A 82 -29.81 10.35 -14.68
N LEU A 83 -28.57 10.71 -15.01
CA LEU A 83 -28.19 11.13 -16.34
C LEU A 83 -27.55 9.98 -17.13
N GLY A 84 -28.21 9.59 -18.20
CA GLY A 84 -27.75 8.62 -19.18
C GLY A 84 -27.07 9.25 -20.40
N ALA A 85 -26.90 10.58 -20.44
CA ALA A 85 -26.34 11.29 -21.59
C ALA A 85 -24.84 10.97 -21.75
N GLU A 86 -24.42 10.68 -22.97
CA GLU A 86 -23.04 10.33 -23.32
C GLU A 86 -22.00 11.36 -22.83
N ARG A 87 -22.34 12.66 -22.94
CA ARG A 87 -21.46 13.75 -22.46
C ARG A 87 -21.16 13.70 -20.97
N GLU A 88 -22.07 13.23 -20.16
CA GLU A 88 -21.91 13.18 -18.71
C GLU A 88 -21.10 11.97 -18.26
N LYS A 89 -21.22 10.86 -19.00
CA LYS A 89 -20.34 9.70 -18.82
C LYS A 89 -18.89 10.08 -19.11
N VAL A 90 -18.64 10.83 -20.21
CA VAL A 90 -17.29 11.31 -20.56
C VAL A 90 -16.75 12.21 -19.44
N ARG A 91 -17.54 13.19 -18.94
CA ARG A 91 -17.12 14.03 -17.80
C ARG A 91 -16.81 13.23 -16.53
N GLY A 92 -17.56 12.16 -16.28
CA GLY A 92 -17.31 11.27 -15.14
C GLY A 92 -15.95 10.58 -15.24
N PHE A 93 -15.63 10.03 -16.40
CA PHE A 93 -14.32 9.40 -16.64
C PHE A 93 -13.18 10.43 -16.64
N GLU A 94 -13.39 11.64 -17.17
CA GLU A 94 -12.43 12.74 -17.09
C GLU A 94 -12.18 13.19 -15.65
N ALA A 95 -13.18 13.07 -14.76
CA ALA A 95 -13.02 13.31 -13.33
C ALA A 95 -12.30 12.15 -12.58
N GLY A 96 -11.99 11.04 -13.28
CA GLY A 96 -11.29 9.89 -12.73
C GLY A 96 -12.18 8.79 -12.15
N ALA A 97 -13.49 8.80 -12.41
CA ALA A 97 -14.37 7.74 -11.96
C ALA A 97 -14.07 6.41 -12.68
N ASP A 98 -14.27 5.32 -11.98
CA ASP A 98 -14.00 3.98 -12.47
C ASP A 98 -15.21 3.36 -13.20
N ASP A 99 -16.44 3.78 -12.83
CA ASP A 99 -17.68 3.29 -13.44
C ASP A 99 -18.85 4.24 -13.15
N TYR A 100 -20.02 3.93 -13.74
CA TYR A 100 -21.26 4.64 -13.46
C TYR A 100 -22.46 3.69 -13.49
N ILE A 101 -23.52 4.04 -12.73
CA ILE A 101 -24.80 3.34 -12.66
C ILE A 101 -25.91 4.38 -12.86
N VAL A 102 -26.83 4.09 -13.77
CA VAL A 102 -27.95 5.00 -14.07
C VAL A 102 -29.15 4.67 -13.18
N LYS A 103 -29.74 5.72 -12.55
CA LYS A 103 -31.01 5.63 -11.82
C LYS A 103 -32.20 5.55 -12.80
N PRO A 104 -33.17 4.65 -12.61
CA PRO A 104 -33.27 3.66 -11.54
C PRO A 104 -32.35 2.46 -11.80
N PHE A 105 -31.69 1.97 -10.76
CA PHE A 105 -30.78 0.85 -10.85
C PHE A 105 -31.39 -0.48 -10.36
N TYR A 106 -30.92 -1.57 -10.91
CA TYR A 106 -31.31 -2.91 -10.47
C TYR A 106 -30.32 -3.45 -9.42
N PRO A 107 -30.82 -4.09 -8.33
CA PRO A 107 -29.96 -4.64 -7.28
C PRO A 107 -28.86 -5.58 -7.80
N GLY A 108 -29.17 -6.43 -8.78
CA GLY A 108 -28.20 -7.35 -9.38
C GLY A 108 -27.08 -6.62 -10.14
N GLU A 109 -27.38 -5.56 -10.88
CA GLU A 109 -26.38 -4.74 -11.58
C GLU A 109 -25.48 -4.02 -10.57
N LEU A 110 -26.06 -3.39 -9.56
CA LEU A 110 -25.32 -2.67 -8.53
C LEU A 110 -24.33 -3.60 -7.83
N ARG A 111 -24.77 -4.77 -7.34
CA ARG A 111 -23.90 -5.76 -6.70
C ARG A 111 -22.80 -6.27 -7.62
N ALA A 112 -23.13 -6.55 -8.88
CA ALA A 112 -22.14 -7.06 -9.84
C ALA A 112 -21.02 -6.05 -10.10
N ARG A 113 -21.35 -4.76 -10.28
CA ARG A 113 -20.35 -3.70 -10.50
C ARG A 113 -19.49 -3.45 -9.28
N ILE A 114 -20.10 -3.35 -8.10
CA ILE A 114 -19.36 -3.22 -6.82
C ILE A 114 -18.39 -4.39 -6.64
N GLY A 115 -18.89 -5.62 -6.81
CA GLY A 115 -18.07 -6.83 -6.68
C GLY A 115 -16.88 -6.85 -7.64
N LEU A 116 -17.09 -6.44 -8.90
CA LEU A 116 -16.03 -6.35 -9.92
C LEU A 116 -14.93 -5.36 -9.50
N HIS A 117 -15.30 -4.15 -9.09
CA HIS A 117 -14.33 -3.12 -8.71
C HIS A 117 -13.58 -3.46 -7.42
N LEU A 118 -14.26 -4.03 -6.43
CA LEU A 118 -13.62 -4.51 -5.19
C LEU A 118 -12.64 -5.66 -5.47
N ALA A 119 -13.00 -6.62 -6.33
CA ALA A 119 -12.12 -7.71 -6.73
C ALA A 119 -10.87 -7.20 -7.46
N SER A 120 -11.05 -6.31 -8.45
CA SER A 120 -9.94 -5.70 -9.19
C SER A 120 -9.00 -4.92 -8.27
N ARG A 121 -9.53 -4.16 -7.31
CA ARG A 121 -8.72 -3.44 -6.31
C ARG A 121 -7.91 -4.40 -5.44
N ARG A 122 -8.54 -5.50 -4.98
CA ARG A 122 -7.87 -6.53 -4.18
C ARG A 122 -6.74 -7.18 -4.95
N GLU A 123 -6.96 -7.53 -6.23
CA GLU A 123 -5.92 -8.10 -7.07
C GLU A 123 -4.72 -7.16 -7.25
N LYS A 124 -4.97 -5.88 -7.52
CA LYS A 124 -3.90 -4.86 -7.64
C LYS A 124 -3.09 -4.75 -6.34
N ARG A 125 -3.75 -4.68 -5.19
CA ARG A 125 -3.08 -4.62 -3.88
C ARG A 125 -2.23 -5.86 -3.61
N LEU A 126 -2.75 -7.06 -3.87
CA LEU A 126 -2.01 -8.31 -3.73
C LEU A 126 -0.80 -8.38 -4.67
N ALA A 127 -0.94 -7.93 -5.91
CA ALA A 127 0.17 -7.89 -6.87
C ALA A 127 1.32 -6.99 -6.37
N VAL A 128 1.00 -5.80 -5.85
CA VAL A 128 1.99 -4.88 -5.27
C VAL A 128 2.66 -5.50 -4.04
N GLU A 129 1.91 -6.16 -3.17
CA GLU A 129 2.44 -6.82 -1.97
C GLU A 129 3.38 -7.99 -2.32
N ILE A 130 2.99 -8.82 -3.30
CA ILE A 130 3.83 -9.91 -3.81
C ILE A 130 5.14 -9.36 -4.38
N GLU A 131 5.09 -8.28 -5.16
CA GLU A 131 6.27 -7.66 -5.74
C GLU A 131 7.21 -7.12 -4.65
N LYS A 132 6.64 -6.47 -3.63
CA LYS A 132 7.39 -5.99 -2.45
C LYS A 132 8.08 -7.14 -1.71
N LEU A 133 7.39 -8.27 -1.52
CA LEU A 133 7.97 -9.47 -0.89
C LEU A 133 9.09 -10.10 -1.74
N LYS A 134 8.96 -10.12 -3.07
CA LYS A 134 10.02 -10.58 -3.97
C LYS A 134 11.29 -9.74 -3.83
N LEU A 135 11.15 -8.41 -3.87
CA LEU A 135 12.27 -7.49 -3.70
C LEU A 135 12.96 -7.68 -2.34
N LEU A 136 12.19 -7.83 -1.26
CA LEU A 136 12.75 -8.11 0.07
C LEU A 136 13.51 -9.44 0.11
N ARG A 137 13.01 -10.48 -0.55
CA ARG A 137 13.70 -11.77 -0.65
C ARG A 137 15.01 -11.66 -1.43
N GLU A 138 15.02 -10.96 -2.55
CA GLU A 138 16.23 -10.75 -3.36
C GLU A 138 17.29 -9.99 -2.57
N LEU A 139 16.90 -8.94 -1.85
CA LEU A 139 17.79 -8.21 -0.94
C LEU A 139 18.36 -9.12 0.15
N ALA A 140 17.52 -9.93 0.79
CA ALA A 140 17.97 -10.86 1.84
C ALA A 140 18.98 -11.89 1.31
N VAL A 141 18.79 -12.42 0.10
CA VAL A 141 19.71 -13.35 -0.54
C VAL A 141 21.04 -12.66 -0.86
N ALA A 142 21.01 -11.48 -1.47
CA ALA A 142 22.22 -10.71 -1.79
C ALA A 142 23.03 -10.38 -0.52
N LEU A 143 22.37 -9.93 0.53
CA LEU A 143 22.99 -9.65 1.83
C LEU A 143 23.60 -10.90 2.48
N SER A 144 22.92 -12.03 2.39
CA SER A 144 23.45 -13.30 2.90
C SER A 144 24.74 -13.69 2.18
N HIS A 145 24.82 -13.50 0.87
CA HIS A 145 26.05 -13.74 0.10
C HIS A 145 27.16 -12.77 0.47
N GLU A 146 26.86 -11.48 0.59
CA GLU A 146 27.85 -10.46 0.97
C GLU A 146 28.41 -10.66 2.39
N LEU A 147 27.59 -11.15 3.34
CA LEU A 147 28.02 -11.45 4.69
C LEU A 147 28.79 -12.79 4.78
N ASN A 148 28.32 -13.82 4.08
CA ASN A 148 28.97 -15.15 4.12
C ASN A 148 30.37 -15.14 3.55
N ASN A 149 30.68 -14.30 2.56
CA ASN A 149 31.99 -14.19 1.96
C ASN A 149 33.07 -13.82 2.98
N PRO A 150 32.99 -12.67 3.70
CA PRO A 150 34.00 -12.32 4.71
C PRO A 150 33.97 -13.28 5.91
N LEU A 151 32.82 -13.83 6.30
CA LEU A 151 32.72 -14.81 7.37
C LEU A 151 33.48 -16.10 7.01
N THR A 152 33.34 -16.60 5.79
CA THR A 152 34.07 -17.78 5.32
C THR A 152 35.61 -17.54 5.33
N SER A 153 36.03 -16.36 4.88
CA SER A 153 37.45 -15.95 4.94
C SER A 153 37.94 -15.87 6.39
N LEU A 154 37.18 -15.29 7.31
CA LEU A 154 37.46 -15.22 8.73
C LEU A 154 37.63 -16.62 9.35
N PHE A 155 36.72 -17.55 9.08
CA PHE A 155 36.84 -18.94 9.57
C PHE A 155 38.10 -19.63 9.02
N GLY A 156 38.43 -19.43 7.74
CA GLY A 156 39.66 -19.93 7.14
C GLY A 156 40.92 -19.41 7.83
N LEU A 157 40.99 -18.09 8.03
CA LEU A 157 42.13 -17.44 8.70
C LEU A 157 42.30 -17.87 10.16
N LEU A 158 41.18 -17.98 10.90
CA LEU A 158 41.20 -18.50 12.28
C LEU A 158 41.70 -19.95 12.35
N HIS A 159 41.27 -20.80 11.39
CA HIS A 159 41.70 -22.17 11.32
C HIS A 159 43.21 -22.28 11.04
N LEU A 160 43.75 -21.46 10.15
CA LEU A 160 45.18 -21.39 9.84
C LEU A 160 45.97 -20.89 11.06
N ALA A 161 45.53 -19.80 11.68
CA ALA A 161 46.19 -19.24 12.87
C ALA A 161 46.24 -20.22 14.06
N GLY A 162 45.22 -21.10 14.18
CA GLY A 162 45.20 -22.14 15.25
C GLY A 162 46.11 -23.36 15.01
N ARG A 163 46.69 -23.49 13.81
CA ARG A 163 47.58 -24.60 13.45
C ARG A 163 49.06 -24.23 13.48
N GLU A 164 49.38 -22.97 13.62
CA GLU A 164 50.76 -22.50 13.61
C GLU A 164 51.49 -22.79 14.94
N THR A 165 52.69 -23.34 14.84
CA THR A 165 53.60 -23.51 16.00
C THR A 165 54.25 -22.16 16.34
N PRO A 166 54.63 -21.90 17.61
CA PRO A 166 54.97 -20.56 18.12
C PRO A 166 56.29 -19.92 17.61
N ASP A 167 56.88 -20.40 16.51
CA ASP A 167 58.27 -20.06 16.18
C ASP A 167 58.46 -18.77 15.35
N ASP A 168 57.37 -18.16 14.83
CA ASP A 168 57.47 -16.86 14.17
C ASP A 168 56.20 -15.99 14.36
N GLY A 169 56.26 -15.06 15.30
CA GLY A 169 55.20 -14.08 15.55
C GLY A 169 54.81 -13.20 14.35
N THR A 170 55.52 -13.33 13.23
CA THR A 170 55.29 -12.56 12.00
C THR A 170 54.07 -13.09 11.25
N GLN A 171 53.89 -14.42 11.13
CA GLN A 171 52.74 -15.03 10.46
C GLN A 171 51.44 -14.79 11.26
N LEU A 172 51.48 -14.95 12.57
CA LEU A 172 50.34 -14.66 13.44
C LEU A 172 49.89 -13.18 13.32
N ARG A 173 50.84 -12.24 13.29
CA ARG A 173 50.50 -10.81 13.09
C ARG A 173 49.87 -10.57 11.74
N ARG A 174 50.28 -11.26 10.68
CA ARG A 174 49.69 -11.16 9.36
C ARG A 174 48.23 -11.67 9.35
N HIS A 175 47.97 -12.86 9.89
CA HIS A 175 46.63 -13.43 10.00
C HIS A 175 45.71 -12.54 10.83
N LEU A 176 46.18 -11.95 11.94
CA LEU A 176 45.39 -11.01 12.74
C LEU A 176 45.05 -9.73 11.96
N ALA A 177 45.98 -9.23 11.13
CA ALA A 177 45.70 -8.07 10.28
C ALA A 177 44.64 -8.38 9.20
N GLU A 178 44.71 -9.57 8.58
CA GLU A 178 43.75 -10.04 7.60
C GLU A 178 42.36 -10.28 8.23
N ILE A 179 42.29 -10.89 9.41
CA ILE A 179 41.06 -11.05 10.20
C ILE A 179 40.42 -9.68 10.50
N ARG A 180 41.23 -8.72 10.92
CA ARG A 180 40.74 -7.36 11.19
C ARG A 180 40.17 -6.71 9.93
N ALA A 181 40.79 -6.89 8.77
CA ALA A 181 40.32 -6.36 7.50
C ALA A 181 38.96 -6.97 7.09
N GLU A 182 38.78 -8.28 7.29
CA GLU A 182 37.47 -8.94 7.01
C GLU A 182 36.37 -8.50 7.98
N LEU A 183 36.69 -8.32 9.27
CA LEU A 183 35.73 -7.77 10.25
C LEU A 183 35.30 -6.36 9.90
N GLU A 184 36.19 -5.51 9.38
CA GLU A 184 35.84 -4.18 8.90
C GLU A 184 34.83 -4.22 7.71
N LYS A 185 34.99 -5.20 6.81
CA LYS A 185 34.02 -5.40 5.72
C LYS A 185 32.63 -5.78 6.26
N VAL A 186 32.54 -6.70 7.22
CA VAL A 186 31.27 -7.08 7.87
C VAL A 186 30.65 -5.85 8.55
N ARG A 187 31.45 -5.08 9.30
CA ARG A 187 30.97 -3.85 9.94
C ARG A 187 30.39 -2.87 8.93
N PHE A 188 31.07 -2.65 7.82
CA PHE A 188 30.59 -1.75 6.76
C PHE A 188 29.25 -2.20 6.14
N ILE A 189 29.08 -3.51 5.93
CA ILE A 189 27.80 -4.05 5.42
C ILE A 189 26.68 -3.81 6.44
N VAL A 190 26.93 -4.08 7.72
CA VAL A 190 25.96 -3.86 8.80
C VAL A 190 25.60 -2.37 8.94
N GLU A 191 26.58 -1.47 8.86
CA GLU A 191 26.34 -0.02 8.90
C GLU A 191 25.50 0.48 7.71
N LYS A 192 25.77 -0.04 6.51
CA LYS A 192 24.94 0.24 5.32
C LYS A 192 23.49 -0.21 5.52
N LEU A 193 23.28 -1.41 6.06
CA LEU A 193 21.96 -1.93 6.37
C LEU A 193 21.21 -1.06 7.39
N ALA A 194 21.88 -0.67 8.47
CA ALA A 194 21.31 0.19 9.48
C ALA A 194 20.94 1.58 8.91
N THR A 195 21.74 2.10 7.98
CA THR A 195 21.47 3.39 7.32
C THR A 195 20.30 3.27 6.34
N ALA A 196 20.24 2.23 5.53
CA ALA A 196 19.12 1.95 4.61
C ALA A 196 17.79 1.76 5.37
N SER A 197 17.84 1.05 6.51
CA SER A 197 16.68 0.89 7.39
C SER A 197 16.21 2.21 8.02
N ARG A 198 17.12 3.15 8.33
CA ARG A 198 16.75 4.49 8.82
C ARG A 198 16.11 5.36 7.74
N VAL A 199 16.65 5.34 6.52
CA VAL A 199 16.09 6.10 5.39
C VAL A 199 14.69 5.58 5.06
N ALA A 200 14.52 4.25 4.98
CA ALA A 200 13.20 3.64 4.80
C ALA A 200 12.22 4.01 5.91
N LYS A 201 12.69 4.14 7.17
CA LYS A 201 11.87 4.56 8.31
C LYS A 201 11.47 6.04 8.23
N THR A 202 12.30 6.91 7.67
CA THR A 202 12.01 8.35 7.53
C THR A 202 11.01 8.61 6.41
N ASP A 203 11.10 7.88 5.29
CA ASP A 203 10.12 7.97 4.19
C ASP A 203 8.76 7.36 4.58
N TYR A 204 8.74 6.35 5.47
CA TYR A 204 7.51 5.75 6.01
C TYR A 204 6.82 6.60 7.08
N LEU A 205 7.55 7.42 7.84
CA LEU A 205 6.99 8.32 8.87
C LEU A 205 6.21 9.50 8.27
N LEU A 206 6.26 9.68 6.95
CA LEU A 206 5.42 10.63 6.23
C LEU A 206 4.10 9.99 5.72
N GLY A 207 3.86 8.71 5.94
CA GLY A 207 2.71 8.05 5.35
C GLY A 207 2.02 6.87 6.05
N GLU A 208 2.60 6.12 7.02
CA GLU A 208 1.88 5.05 7.76
C GLU A 208 2.64 4.56 9.00
N GLU A 209 1.90 4.19 10.08
CA GLU A 209 2.43 3.61 11.32
C GLU A 209 3.18 2.30 11.08
N MET A 210 4.43 2.24 11.51
CA MET A 210 5.28 1.06 11.42
C MET A 210 5.03 0.08 12.57
N LEU A 211 4.89 -1.19 12.24
CA LEU A 211 5.08 -2.34 13.14
C LEU A 211 6.43 -2.23 13.89
N ASP A 212 6.37 -2.21 15.20
CA ASP A 212 7.55 -2.21 16.09
C ASP A 212 8.22 -3.58 16.07
N LEU A 213 9.39 -3.69 15.43
CA LEU A 213 10.21 -4.91 15.36
C LEU A 213 11.03 -5.16 16.63
N ARG A 214 10.62 -4.66 17.81
CA ARG A 214 11.30 -4.88 19.08
C ARG A 214 10.82 -6.09 19.86
N GLU A 215 9.86 -6.86 19.34
CA GLU A 215 9.30 -8.04 20.02
C GLU A 215 9.56 -9.37 19.27
N ILE A 216 10.70 -9.52 18.60
CA ILE A 216 11.17 -10.85 18.15
C ILE A 216 12.56 -11.14 18.72
#